data_ed3690650a840961563f01f1e1587c60
#
_entry.id   ed3690650a840961563f01f1e1587c60
#
_cell.length_a   1.000
_cell.length_b   1.000
_cell.length_c   1.000
_cell.angle_alpha   90.00
_cell.angle_beta   90.00
_cell.angle_gamma   90.00
#
_symmetry.space_group_name_H-M   'P 1'
#
loop_
_entity.id
_entity.type
_entity.pdbx_description
1 polymer ?
#
loop_
_entity_poly.entity_id
_entity_poly.type
_entity_poly.pdbx_seq_one_letter_code
_entity_poly.pdbx_strand_id
1 'polypeptide(L)'
;MNIIRYYFFTLLFLLINLFSSCGSEITSVIFDEEEPIIYKYGYDMSKHIFEEKKVGKNDTFGDILEGQGIDYPEIYKALEKTKNDVDFRILQRGKPYTLIFTNDSIPSLKAFVYHPTIEGYSLIQLKDSIYGKTFKKERTYKDLSASGSIENSLYLTLEEQDKDPLLTYYLSDIYAWTIDFFRLAKGDKFKVIYTQAFVDDSIPVEITKVKAAYFLHKGVERYAFEY
;
A
#
# COMPACT_ATOMS: atom_id res chain seq x y z
N MET A 1 25.10 84.68 7.04
CA MET A 1 24.10 83.66 7.43
C MET A 1 24.12 82.42 6.56
N ASN A 2 25.14 82.25 5.73
CA ASN A 2 25.20 81.05 4.80
C ASN A 2 26.34 80.07 5.11
N ILE A 3 27.35 80.39 5.91
CA ILE A 3 28.49 79.55 6.22
C ILE A 3 28.13 78.46 7.24
N ILE A 4 27.30 78.76 8.26
CA ILE A 4 26.91 77.80 9.28
C ILE A 4 25.98 76.70 8.70
N ARG A 5 25.23 77.05 7.68
CA ARG A 5 24.34 76.10 6.99
C ARG A 5 25.12 75.08 6.10
N TYR A 6 26.26 75.48 5.58
CA TYR A 6 27.18 74.61 4.80
C TYR A 6 27.88 73.57 5.72
N TYR A 7 28.36 74.03 6.91
CA TYR A 7 28.99 73.08 7.83
C TYR A 7 28.00 72.11 8.45
N PHE A 8 26.73 72.53 8.61
CA PHE A 8 25.69 71.61 9.10
C PHE A 8 25.35 70.55 8.05
N PHE A 9 25.31 70.87 6.76
CA PHE A 9 25.07 69.94 5.68
C PHE A 9 26.27 69.01 5.44
N THR A 10 27.50 69.47 5.56
CA THR A 10 28.71 68.63 5.41
C THR A 10 28.87 67.71 6.63
N LEU A 11 28.54 68.15 7.83
CA LEU A 11 28.55 67.29 9.02
C LEU A 11 27.48 66.19 8.96
N LEU A 12 26.29 66.57 8.48
CA LEU A 12 25.18 65.62 8.29
C LEU A 12 25.53 64.55 7.20
N PHE A 13 26.23 64.95 6.14
CA PHE A 13 26.68 64.03 5.08
C PHE A 13 27.81 63.10 5.56
N LEU A 14 28.64 63.55 6.47
CA LEU A 14 29.70 62.74 7.08
C LEU A 14 29.15 61.71 8.07
N LEU A 15 28.09 62.05 8.79
CA LEU A 15 27.40 61.16 9.74
C LEU A 15 26.63 60.04 9.04
N ILE A 16 26.12 60.26 7.83
CA ILE A 16 25.38 59.25 7.07
C ILE A 16 26.29 58.12 6.55
N ASN A 17 27.58 58.42 6.35
CA ASN A 17 28.55 57.40 5.88
C ASN A 17 29.14 56.50 6.98
N LEU A 18 28.84 56.75 8.26
CA LEU A 18 29.29 55.90 9.37
C LEU A 18 28.38 54.73 9.69
N PHE A 19 27.18 54.68 9.07
CA PHE A 19 26.23 53.55 9.26
C PHE A 19 26.20 52.53 8.14
N SER A 20 27.09 52.63 7.14
CA SER A 20 27.13 51.71 5.98
C SER A 20 28.22 50.63 6.08
N SER A 21 28.58 50.18 7.27
CA SER A 21 29.53 49.09 7.42
C SER A 21 29.11 48.15 8.55
N CYS A 22 27.99 47.45 8.34
CA CYS A 22 27.75 46.18 9.00
C CYS A 22 26.91 45.32 8.04
N GLY A 23 27.56 44.88 6.96
CA GLY A 23 27.11 43.77 6.19
C GLY A 23 27.43 42.51 6.97
N SER A 24 26.54 42.03 7.81
CA SER A 24 26.56 40.67 8.25
C SER A 24 26.27 39.82 7.02
N GLU A 25 27.29 39.21 6.44
CA GLU A 25 27.12 38.05 5.56
C GLU A 25 26.38 37.00 6.39
N ILE A 26 25.06 36.94 6.23
CA ILE A 26 24.30 35.77 6.60
C ILE A 26 24.74 34.71 5.59
N THR A 27 25.81 33.98 5.95
CA THR A 27 26.09 32.70 5.34
C THR A 27 24.88 31.85 5.65
N SER A 28 23.94 31.75 4.71
CA SER A 28 22.89 30.75 4.75
C SER A 28 23.62 29.42 4.76
N VAL A 29 23.76 28.83 5.92
CA VAL A 29 24.09 27.41 6.04
C VAL A 29 22.92 26.71 5.41
N ILE A 30 23.04 26.38 4.12
CA ILE A 30 22.17 25.45 3.45
C ILE A 30 22.47 24.13 4.17
N PHE A 31 21.63 23.78 5.14
CA PHE A 31 21.52 22.41 5.57
C PHE A 31 21.00 21.68 4.34
N ASP A 32 21.88 21.00 3.66
CA ASP A 32 21.51 19.98 2.68
C ASP A 32 20.76 18.91 3.51
N GLU A 33 19.46 19.05 3.59
CA GLU A 33 18.59 18.08 4.22
C GLU A 33 18.68 16.85 3.31
N GLU A 34 19.53 15.88 3.66
CA GLU A 34 19.65 14.64 2.91
C GLU A 34 18.26 14.04 2.80
N GLU A 35 17.72 13.97 1.59
CA GLU A 35 16.42 13.37 1.36
C GLU A 35 16.41 11.95 1.94
N PRO A 36 15.37 11.55 2.67
CA PRO A 36 15.33 10.24 3.30
C PRO A 36 15.42 9.14 2.23
N ILE A 37 16.35 8.22 2.41
CA ILE A 37 16.50 7.07 1.50
C ILE A 37 15.25 6.19 1.61
N ILE A 38 14.52 6.08 0.52
CA ILE A 38 13.31 5.25 0.42
C ILE A 38 13.70 3.87 -0.09
N TYR A 39 13.31 2.84 0.66
CA TYR A 39 13.53 1.44 0.29
C TYR A 39 12.23 0.78 -0.18
N LYS A 40 12.31 0.03 -1.29
CA LYS A 40 11.24 -0.84 -1.79
C LYS A 40 11.78 -2.25 -1.97
N TYR A 41 11.14 -3.23 -1.36
CA TYR A 41 11.60 -4.64 -1.34
C TYR A 41 13.04 -4.83 -0.81
N GLY A 42 13.53 -3.91 0.02
CA GLY A 42 14.91 -3.90 0.52
C GLY A 42 15.94 -3.25 -0.41
N TYR A 43 15.51 -2.69 -1.54
CA TYR A 43 16.36 -1.98 -2.48
C TYR A 43 16.14 -0.46 -2.38
N ASP A 44 17.24 0.29 -2.33
CA ASP A 44 17.26 1.75 -2.37
C ASP A 44 16.68 2.24 -3.70
N MET A 45 15.59 3.00 -3.65
CA MET A 45 14.89 3.47 -4.86
C MET A 45 15.69 4.47 -5.68
N SER A 46 16.67 5.16 -5.09
CA SER A 46 17.55 6.09 -5.82
C SER A 46 18.60 5.37 -6.67
N LYS A 47 18.93 4.11 -6.32
CA LYS A 47 19.99 3.30 -6.93
C LYS A 47 19.48 2.18 -7.82
N HIS A 48 18.16 2.02 -7.93
CA HIS A 48 17.56 0.92 -8.68
C HIS A 48 16.37 1.40 -9.50
N ILE A 49 16.13 0.72 -10.61
CA ILE A 49 14.97 0.92 -11.49
C ILE A 49 13.95 -0.19 -11.18
N PHE A 50 12.69 0.18 -10.99
CA PHE A 50 11.60 -0.73 -10.69
C PHE A 50 10.60 -0.74 -11.84
N GLU A 51 10.43 -1.87 -12.50
CA GLU A 51 9.44 -2.07 -13.54
C GLU A 51 8.31 -2.95 -13.04
N GLU A 52 7.13 -2.38 -12.86
CA GLU A 52 5.93 -3.10 -12.46
C GLU A 52 5.16 -3.59 -13.68
N LYS A 53 4.88 -4.89 -13.72
CA LYS A 53 4.19 -5.56 -14.81
C LYS A 53 3.15 -6.54 -14.27
N LYS A 54 2.34 -7.11 -15.16
CA LYS A 54 1.40 -8.19 -14.83
C LYS A 54 1.72 -9.42 -15.64
N VAL A 55 1.58 -10.58 -15.03
CA VAL A 55 1.76 -11.88 -15.70
C VAL A 55 0.75 -12.00 -16.84
N GLY A 56 1.25 -12.19 -18.03
CA GLY A 56 0.48 -12.34 -19.27
C GLY A 56 -0.10 -13.75 -19.42
N LYS A 57 -0.70 -14.00 -20.59
CA LYS A 57 -1.17 -15.33 -20.96
C LYS A 57 0.02 -16.20 -21.33
N ASN A 58 0.16 -17.33 -20.64
CA ASN A 58 1.24 -18.30 -20.80
C ASN A 58 2.65 -17.83 -20.41
N ASP A 59 2.79 -16.67 -19.76
CA ASP A 59 4.08 -16.26 -19.21
C ASP A 59 4.52 -17.24 -18.14
N THR A 60 5.76 -17.67 -18.24
CA THR A 60 6.46 -18.40 -17.19
C THR A 60 7.54 -17.52 -16.55
N PHE A 61 8.02 -17.91 -15.39
CA PHE A 61 9.16 -17.25 -14.76
C PHE A 61 10.39 -17.24 -15.68
N GLY A 62 10.63 -18.36 -16.38
CA GLY A 62 11.72 -18.50 -17.36
C GLY A 62 11.59 -17.49 -18.48
N ASP A 63 10.44 -17.47 -19.18
CA ASP A 63 10.20 -16.56 -20.32
C ASP A 63 10.38 -15.08 -19.94
N ILE A 64 9.88 -14.73 -18.75
CA ILE A 64 10.02 -13.35 -18.25
C ILE A 64 11.51 -12.98 -18.07
N LEU A 65 12.32 -13.87 -17.49
CA LEU A 65 13.74 -13.62 -17.25
C LEU A 65 14.59 -13.69 -18.52
N GLU A 66 14.31 -14.64 -19.42
CA GLU A 66 14.96 -14.72 -20.74
C GLU A 66 14.72 -13.44 -21.54
N GLY A 67 13.50 -12.89 -21.48
CA GLY A 67 13.17 -11.60 -22.06
C GLY A 67 13.95 -10.40 -21.50
N GLN A 68 14.62 -10.58 -20.35
CA GLN A 68 15.53 -9.58 -19.74
C GLN A 68 17.01 -9.93 -19.95
N GLY A 69 17.32 -10.91 -20.80
CA GLY A 69 18.68 -11.32 -21.14
C GLY A 69 19.36 -12.20 -20.08
N ILE A 70 18.60 -12.91 -19.26
CA ILE A 70 19.13 -13.90 -18.33
C ILE A 70 19.11 -15.27 -19.03
N ASP A 71 20.25 -15.94 -19.08
CA ASP A 71 20.39 -17.24 -19.73
C ASP A 71 19.68 -18.36 -18.95
N TYR A 72 19.15 -19.36 -19.70
CA TYR A 72 18.48 -20.50 -19.10
C TYR A 72 19.26 -21.22 -17.99
N PRO A 73 20.58 -21.46 -18.11
CA PRO A 73 21.39 -22.04 -17.04
C PRO A 73 21.40 -21.21 -15.75
N GLU A 74 21.41 -19.85 -15.86
CA GLU A 74 21.32 -18.96 -14.70
C GLU A 74 19.94 -19.01 -14.05
N ILE A 75 18.88 -19.04 -14.86
CA ILE A 75 17.48 -19.20 -14.40
C ILE A 75 17.32 -20.52 -13.65
N TYR A 76 17.78 -21.64 -14.25
CA TYR A 76 17.72 -22.96 -13.62
C TYR A 76 18.49 -22.98 -12.29
N LYS A 77 19.70 -22.43 -12.25
CA LYS A 77 20.52 -22.33 -11.04
C LYS A 77 19.80 -21.52 -9.95
N ALA A 78 19.14 -20.42 -10.32
CA ALA A 78 18.39 -19.60 -9.38
C ALA A 78 17.20 -20.38 -8.80
N LEU A 79 16.41 -21.05 -9.63
CA LEU A 79 15.28 -21.87 -9.20
C LEU A 79 15.71 -23.02 -8.28
N GLU A 80 16.76 -23.76 -8.65
CA GLU A 80 17.26 -24.88 -7.84
C GLU A 80 17.75 -24.41 -6.47
N LYS A 81 18.44 -23.27 -6.43
CA LYS A 81 18.99 -22.73 -5.18
C LYS A 81 17.91 -22.21 -4.24
N THR A 82 16.78 -21.79 -4.76
CA THR A 82 15.71 -21.13 -3.98
C THR A 82 14.42 -21.94 -3.84
N LYS A 83 14.38 -23.16 -4.39
CA LYS A 83 13.17 -24.01 -4.45
C LYS A 83 12.51 -24.34 -3.11
N ASN A 84 13.26 -24.25 -2.01
CA ASN A 84 12.73 -24.47 -0.66
C ASN A 84 12.18 -23.19 0.00
N ASP A 85 12.52 -22.03 -0.55
CA ASP A 85 12.18 -20.72 0.02
C ASP A 85 11.06 -20.03 -0.75
N VAL A 86 11.03 -20.23 -2.09
CA VAL A 86 10.04 -19.60 -2.99
C VAL A 86 9.67 -20.58 -4.11
N ASP A 87 8.44 -20.46 -4.59
CA ASP A 87 7.95 -21.26 -5.73
C ASP A 87 7.46 -20.33 -6.86
N PHE A 88 8.24 -20.28 -7.94
CA PHE A 88 7.91 -19.52 -9.14
C PHE A 88 7.53 -20.41 -10.34
N ARG A 89 7.31 -21.71 -10.12
CA ARG A 89 6.93 -22.64 -11.19
C ARG A 89 5.57 -22.32 -11.80
N ILE A 90 4.70 -21.71 -11.00
CA ILE A 90 3.36 -21.32 -11.44
C ILE A 90 3.12 -19.84 -11.12
N LEU A 91 3.13 -19.03 -12.17
CA LEU A 91 2.72 -17.63 -12.09
C LEU A 91 1.26 -17.51 -12.53
N GLN A 92 0.44 -16.88 -11.74
CA GLN A 92 -0.99 -16.69 -12.05
C GLN A 92 -1.18 -15.50 -12.97
N ARG A 93 -1.85 -15.70 -14.10
CA ARG A 93 -2.19 -14.63 -15.06
C ARG A 93 -2.86 -13.45 -14.37
N GLY A 94 -2.45 -12.24 -14.73
CA GLY A 94 -2.99 -10.98 -14.21
C GLY A 94 -2.42 -10.55 -12.86
N LYS A 95 -1.68 -11.41 -12.15
CA LYS A 95 -1.01 -11.03 -10.91
C LYS A 95 0.19 -10.13 -11.19
N PRO A 96 0.43 -9.12 -10.33
CA PRO A 96 1.55 -8.19 -10.52
C PRO A 96 2.89 -8.84 -10.18
N TYR A 97 3.92 -8.40 -10.90
CA TYR A 97 5.32 -8.63 -10.56
C TYR A 97 6.14 -7.37 -10.78
N THR A 98 7.29 -7.29 -10.15
CA THR A 98 8.23 -6.18 -10.29
C THR A 98 9.60 -6.73 -10.66
N LEU A 99 10.19 -6.16 -11.71
CA LEU A 99 11.59 -6.36 -12.07
C LEU A 99 12.42 -5.24 -11.44
N ILE A 100 13.52 -5.58 -10.80
CA ILE A 100 14.42 -4.62 -10.16
C ILE A 100 15.76 -4.67 -10.89
N PHE A 101 16.16 -3.54 -11.47
CA PHE A 101 17.40 -3.40 -12.22
C PHE A 101 18.38 -2.48 -11.48
N THR A 102 19.67 -2.62 -11.79
CA THR A 102 20.67 -1.62 -11.43
C THR A 102 20.37 -0.31 -12.17
N ASN A 103 20.68 0.83 -11.54
CA ASN A 103 20.56 2.15 -12.19
C ASN A 103 21.91 2.58 -12.79
N ASP A 104 22.49 1.68 -13.61
CA ASP A 104 23.76 1.90 -14.30
C ASP A 104 23.52 2.29 -15.75
N SER A 105 24.59 2.66 -16.48
CA SER A 105 24.53 2.98 -17.92
C SER A 105 23.98 1.82 -18.76
N ILE A 106 24.17 0.58 -18.32
CA ILE A 106 23.58 -0.63 -18.88
C ILE A 106 22.85 -1.34 -17.74
N PRO A 107 21.54 -1.08 -17.56
CA PRO A 107 20.75 -1.70 -16.49
C PRO A 107 20.79 -3.23 -16.60
N SER A 108 21.00 -3.89 -15.48
CA SER A 108 20.99 -5.34 -15.40
C SER A 108 20.00 -5.81 -14.35
N LEU A 109 19.23 -6.87 -14.65
CA LEU A 109 18.24 -7.42 -13.73
C LEU A 109 18.93 -7.97 -12.48
N LYS A 110 18.54 -7.46 -11.30
CA LYS A 110 19.02 -7.90 -9.98
C LYS A 110 18.05 -8.82 -9.28
N ALA A 111 16.76 -8.51 -9.34
CA ALA A 111 15.74 -9.27 -8.63
C ALA A 111 14.41 -9.28 -9.36
N PHE A 112 13.64 -10.32 -9.06
CA PHE A 112 12.24 -10.48 -9.47
C PHE A 112 11.38 -10.58 -8.20
N VAL A 113 10.29 -9.81 -8.15
CA VAL A 113 9.34 -9.81 -7.05
C VAL A 113 7.97 -10.17 -7.59
N TYR A 114 7.33 -11.19 -7.05
CA TYR A 114 6.00 -11.64 -7.46
C TYR A 114 4.98 -11.48 -6.35
N HIS A 115 3.80 -10.96 -6.67
CA HIS A 115 2.71 -10.71 -5.74
C HIS A 115 1.52 -11.65 -6.02
N PRO A 116 1.51 -12.88 -5.49
CA PRO A 116 0.40 -13.80 -5.68
C PRO A 116 -0.88 -13.30 -5.02
N THR A 117 -0.75 -12.58 -3.91
CA THR A 117 -1.84 -11.99 -3.14
C THR A 117 -1.50 -10.56 -2.70
N ILE A 118 -2.48 -9.82 -2.22
CA ILE A 118 -2.27 -8.49 -1.62
C ILE A 118 -1.56 -8.57 -0.26
N GLU A 119 -1.52 -9.74 0.36
CA GLU A 119 -1.00 -9.98 1.70
C GLU A 119 0.49 -10.30 1.74
N GLY A 120 1.15 -10.33 0.59
CA GLY A 120 2.57 -10.61 0.57
C GLY A 120 3.15 -10.73 -0.82
N TYR A 121 4.45 -10.98 -0.84
CA TYR A 121 5.20 -11.16 -2.08
C TYR A 121 6.34 -12.16 -1.88
N SER A 122 6.77 -12.77 -2.97
CA SER A 122 7.98 -13.59 -3.02
C SER A 122 9.02 -12.88 -3.85
N LEU A 123 10.24 -12.80 -3.33
CA LEU A 123 11.40 -12.18 -3.98
C LEU A 123 12.44 -13.24 -4.29
N ILE A 124 13.03 -13.18 -5.47
CA ILE A 124 14.27 -13.88 -5.80
C ILE A 124 15.31 -12.86 -6.25
N GLN A 125 16.45 -12.86 -5.58
CA GLN A 125 17.64 -12.13 -6.02
C GLN A 125 18.47 -13.04 -6.94
N LEU A 126 18.90 -12.48 -8.09
CA LEU A 126 19.55 -13.22 -9.17
C LEU A 126 21.05 -12.96 -9.24
N LYS A 127 21.50 -11.78 -8.77
CA LYS A 127 22.91 -11.36 -8.81
C LYS A 127 23.47 -11.13 -7.40
N ASP A 128 24.80 -11.12 -7.31
CA ASP A 128 25.64 -11.04 -6.10
C ASP A 128 25.52 -12.30 -5.24
N SER A 129 24.39 -12.54 -4.62
CA SER A 129 24.07 -13.79 -3.94
C SER A 129 22.66 -14.22 -4.30
N ILE A 130 22.49 -15.40 -4.90
CA ILE A 130 21.18 -15.93 -5.24
C ILE A 130 20.50 -16.39 -3.96
N TYR A 131 19.35 -15.82 -3.65
CA TYR A 131 18.46 -16.25 -2.56
C TYR A 131 17.01 -15.93 -2.89
N GLY A 132 16.11 -16.70 -2.30
CA GLY A 132 14.68 -16.47 -2.36
C GLY A 132 14.11 -16.23 -0.97
N LYS A 133 13.08 -15.38 -0.88
CA LYS A 133 12.37 -15.15 0.37
C LYS A 133 10.91 -14.74 0.11
N THR A 134 10.01 -15.31 0.90
CA THR A 134 8.60 -14.91 0.92
C THR A 134 8.36 -13.98 2.11
N PHE A 135 7.73 -12.85 1.83
CA PHE A 135 7.36 -11.83 2.80
C PHE A 135 5.85 -11.81 2.94
N LYS A 136 5.38 -11.84 4.17
CA LYS A 136 3.98 -11.60 4.52
C LYS A 136 3.85 -10.22 5.14
N LYS A 137 2.84 -9.47 4.73
CA LYS A 137 2.50 -8.20 5.34
C LYS A 137 1.84 -8.44 6.69
N GLU A 138 2.08 -7.56 7.64
CA GLU A 138 1.38 -7.59 8.91
C GLU A 138 -0.09 -7.20 8.71
N ARG A 139 -0.96 -7.93 9.40
CA ARG A 139 -2.39 -7.63 9.42
C ARG A 139 -2.72 -6.76 10.61
N THR A 140 -3.46 -5.69 10.37
CA THR A 140 -4.12 -4.92 11.42
C THR A 140 -5.59 -5.29 11.48
N TYR A 141 -6.22 -5.19 12.66
CA TYR A 141 -7.60 -5.59 12.87
C TYR A 141 -8.40 -4.41 13.38
N LYS A 142 -9.54 -4.12 12.74
CA LYS A 142 -10.43 -3.02 13.12
C LYS A 142 -11.84 -3.53 13.36
N ASP A 143 -12.45 -3.05 14.43
CA ASP A 143 -13.86 -3.26 14.67
C ASP A 143 -14.66 -2.22 13.87
N LEU A 144 -15.54 -2.73 13.04
CA LEU A 144 -16.39 -1.93 12.16
C LEU A 144 -17.86 -2.22 12.44
N SER A 145 -18.72 -1.35 11.96
CA SER A 145 -20.15 -1.57 12.00
C SER A 145 -20.82 -1.25 10.67
N ALA A 146 -21.92 -1.93 10.40
CA ALA A 146 -22.85 -1.60 9.33
C ALA A 146 -24.29 -1.69 9.86
N SER A 147 -25.15 -0.85 9.32
CA SER A 147 -26.59 -0.91 9.64
C SER A 147 -27.40 -0.28 8.52
N GLY A 148 -28.61 -0.74 8.33
CA GLY A 148 -29.47 -0.18 7.29
C GLY A 148 -30.86 -0.77 7.27
N SER A 149 -31.71 -0.20 6.40
CA SER A 149 -32.98 -0.75 5.98
C SER A 149 -32.81 -1.35 4.59
N ILE A 150 -33.34 -2.51 4.38
CA ILE A 150 -33.24 -3.23 3.11
C ILE A 150 -34.33 -2.70 2.17
N GLU A 151 -33.91 -2.21 1.02
CA GLU A 151 -34.80 -1.77 -0.05
C GLU A 151 -34.97 -2.85 -1.13
N ASN A 152 -33.89 -3.50 -1.53
CA ASN A 152 -33.86 -4.55 -2.53
C ASN A 152 -33.24 -5.84 -1.98
N SER A 153 -31.97 -5.79 -1.57
CA SER A 153 -31.26 -6.91 -0.95
C SER A 153 -30.25 -6.40 0.08
N LEU A 154 -29.87 -7.27 1.01
CA LEU A 154 -28.82 -6.94 1.97
C LEU A 154 -27.49 -6.68 1.27
N TYR A 155 -27.16 -7.46 0.24
CA TYR A 155 -25.96 -7.30 -0.57
C TYR A 155 -25.86 -5.88 -1.15
N LEU A 156 -26.88 -5.42 -1.86
CA LEU A 156 -26.90 -4.07 -2.46
C LEU A 156 -26.86 -2.97 -1.39
N THR A 157 -27.56 -3.16 -0.27
CA THR A 157 -27.54 -2.18 0.83
C THR A 157 -26.13 -2.03 1.45
N LEU A 158 -25.36 -3.10 1.52
CA LEU A 158 -23.97 -3.05 1.99
C LEU A 158 -23.06 -2.41 0.95
N GLU A 159 -23.20 -2.76 -0.32
CA GLU A 159 -22.43 -2.21 -1.42
C GLU A 159 -22.62 -0.69 -1.55
N GLU A 160 -23.87 -0.19 -1.47
CA GLU A 160 -24.19 1.23 -1.48
C GLU A 160 -23.57 2.03 -0.31
N GLN A 161 -23.18 1.34 0.77
CA GLN A 161 -22.54 1.93 1.94
C GLN A 161 -21.01 1.74 1.94
N ASP A 162 -20.40 1.28 0.85
CA ASP A 162 -18.99 0.90 0.77
C ASP A 162 -18.59 -0.11 1.88
N LYS A 163 -19.50 -1.01 2.24
CA LYS A 163 -19.26 -2.12 3.17
C LYS A 163 -19.01 -3.39 2.38
N ASP A 164 -18.23 -4.30 2.97
CA ASP A 164 -17.96 -5.58 2.34
C ASP A 164 -19.25 -6.39 2.16
N PRO A 165 -19.71 -6.65 0.93
CA PRO A 165 -20.92 -7.43 0.69
C PRO A 165 -20.85 -8.86 1.22
N LEU A 166 -19.64 -9.36 1.52
CA LEU A 166 -19.43 -10.68 2.12
C LEU A 166 -20.09 -10.79 3.51
N LEU A 167 -20.39 -9.66 4.18
CA LEU A 167 -21.23 -9.63 5.39
C LEU A 167 -22.57 -10.32 5.20
N THR A 168 -23.13 -10.32 3.97
CA THR A 168 -24.36 -11.04 3.65
C THR A 168 -24.20 -12.53 3.93
N TYR A 169 -23.08 -13.11 3.55
CA TYR A 169 -22.79 -14.53 3.80
C TYR A 169 -22.73 -14.80 5.31
N TYR A 170 -21.96 -14.02 6.07
CA TYR A 170 -21.83 -14.20 7.52
C TYR A 170 -23.18 -14.04 8.25
N LEU A 171 -23.96 -13.03 7.88
CA LEU A 171 -25.29 -12.84 8.48
C LEU A 171 -26.26 -13.95 8.08
N SER A 172 -26.20 -14.45 6.85
CA SER A 172 -27.04 -15.58 6.44
C SER A 172 -26.69 -16.87 7.18
N ASP A 173 -25.43 -17.10 7.49
CA ASP A 173 -24.98 -18.24 8.28
C ASP A 173 -25.44 -18.14 9.73
N ILE A 174 -25.27 -16.97 10.36
CA ILE A 174 -25.70 -16.70 11.75
C ILE A 174 -27.20 -16.92 11.92
N TYR A 175 -28.00 -16.51 10.96
CA TYR A 175 -29.47 -16.59 11.04
C TYR A 175 -30.08 -17.72 10.20
N ALA A 176 -29.30 -18.69 9.72
CA ALA A 176 -29.68 -19.74 8.77
C ALA A 176 -31.00 -20.46 9.13
N TRP A 177 -31.23 -20.69 10.44
CA TRP A 177 -32.42 -21.41 10.93
C TRP A 177 -33.59 -20.48 11.24
N THR A 178 -33.45 -19.17 11.15
CA THR A 178 -34.47 -18.22 11.64
C THR A 178 -34.87 -17.19 10.61
N ILE A 179 -34.06 -16.94 9.58
CA ILE A 179 -34.33 -15.98 8.51
C ILE A 179 -33.99 -16.60 7.16
N ASP A 180 -34.95 -16.57 6.25
CA ASP A 180 -34.71 -16.91 4.85
C ASP A 180 -34.17 -15.65 4.11
N PHE A 181 -32.89 -15.59 3.89
CA PHE A 181 -32.20 -14.44 3.24
C PHE A 181 -32.62 -14.24 1.78
N PHE A 182 -33.21 -15.26 1.12
CA PHE A 182 -33.79 -15.10 -0.21
C PHE A 182 -35.17 -14.43 -0.18
N ARG A 183 -35.76 -14.28 1.00
CA ARG A 183 -37.09 -13.69 1.21
C ARG A 183 -37.08 -12.49 2.14
N LEU A 184 -35.98 -11.77 2.17
CA LEU A 184 -35.90 -10.49 2.87
C LEU A 184 -36.91 -9.52 2.26
N ALA A 185 -37.63 -8.77 3.10
CA ALA A 185 -38.62 -7.83 2.67
C ALA A 185 -38.11 -6.39 2.70
N LYS A 186 -38.63 -5.57 1.81
CA LYS A 186 -38.44 -4.13 1.87
C LYS A 186 -38.84 -3.62 3.26
N GLY A 187 -37.97 -2.84 3.90
CA GLY A 187 -38.16 -2.31 5.24
C GLY A 187 -37.59 -3.20 6.36
N ASP A 188 -37.14 -4.42 6.07
CA ASP A 188 -36.35 -5.18 7.04
C ASP A 188 -35.10 -4.38 7.42
N LYS A 189 -34.63 -4.52 8.67
CA LYS A 189 -33.49 -3.74 9.18
C LYS A 189 -32.41 -4.64 9.75
N PHE A 190 -31.17 -4.22 9.62
CA PHE A 190 -30.05 -4.93 10.23
C PHE A 190 -29.08 -3.96 10.92
N LYS A 191 -28.33 -4.49 11.89
CA LYS A 191 -27.13 -3.89 12.46
C LYS A 191 -26.13 -5.01 12.68
N VAL A 192 -24.84 -4.74 12.42
CA VAL A 192 -23.77 -5.70 12.64
C VAL A 192 -22.53 -4.98 13.14
N ILE A 193 -21.82 -5.61 14.10
CA ILE A 193 -20.50 -5.24 14.55
C ILE A 193 -19.60 -6.41 14.23
N TYR A 194 -18.52 -6.14 13.50
CA TYR A 194 -17.62 -7.17 13.00
C TYR A 194 -16.18 -6.70 13.05
N THR A 195 -15.25 -7.65 13.08
CA THR A 195 -13.82 -7.39 12.99
C THR A 195 -13.35 -7.71 11.57
N GLN A 196 -12.69 -6.76 10.95
CA GLN A 196 -12.07 -6.91 9.63
C GLN A 196 -10.56 -6.78 9.72
N ALA A 197 -9.86 -7.67 9.01
CA ALA A 197 -8.42 -7.60 8.83
C ALA A 197 -8.07 -6.68 7.67
N PHE A 198 -6.96 -5.96 7.82
CA PHE A 198 -6.40 -5.07 6.81
C PHE A 198 -4.91 -5.34 6.65
N VAL A 199 -4.38 -5.08 5.46
CA VAL A 199 -2.95 -4.92 5.21
C VAL A 199 -2.68 -3.49 4.78
N ASP A 200 -1.44 -3.01 5.01
CA ASP A 200 -1.06 -1.61 4.75
C ASP A 200 -2.06 -0.61 5.37
N ASP A 201 -2.60 -0.96 6.56
CA ASP A 201 -3.57 -0.23 7.39
C ASP A 201 -4.91 0.15 6.71
N SER A 202 -5.05 -0.01 5.42
CA SER A 202 -6.20 0.48 4.66
C SER A 202 -6.83 -0.54 3.71
N ILE A 203 -6.09 -1.54 3.28
CA ILE A 203 -6.57 -2.50 2.29
C ILE A 203 -7.30 -3.65 3.01
N PRO A 204 -8.62 -3.78 2.86
CA PRO A 204 -9.37 -4.85 3.52
C PRO A 204 -8.99 -6.21 2.91
N VAL A 205 -8.85 -7.21 3.77
CA VAL A 205 -8.50 -8.59 3.38
C VAL A 205 -9.67 -9.52 3.59
N GLU A 206 -10.09 -9.66 4.85
CA GLU A 206 -11.16 -10.59 5.22
C GLU A 206 -11.91 -10.10 6.47
N ILE A 207 -13.17 -10.49 6.58
CA ILE A 207 -13.93 -10.38 7.82
C ILE A 207 -13.54 -11.58 8.68
N THR A 208 -12.94 -11.32 9.84
CA THR A 208 -12.45 -12.40 10.71
C THR A 208 -13.52 -12.93 11.64
N LYS A 209 -14.48 -12.08 12.05
CA LYS A 209 -15.61 -12.48 12.89
C LYS A 209 -16.70 -11.44 12.93
N VAL A 210 -17.92 -11.88 13.23
CA VAL A 210 -19.06 -11.05 13.61
C VAL A 210 -19.21 -11.09 15.12
N LYS A 211 -19.08 -9.95 15.79
CA LYS A 211 -19.18 -9.83 17.26
C LYS A 211 -20.62 -9.78 17.76
N ALA A 212 -21.45 -9.04 17.04
CA ALA A 212 -22.86 -8.92 17.35
C ALA A 212 -23.65 -8.59 16.09
N ALA A 213 -24.85 -9.11 16.01
CA ALA A 213 -25.76 -8.79 14.93
C ALA A 213 -27.19 -8.63 15.47
N TYR A 214 -27.93 -7.75 14.82
CA TYR A 214 -29.36 -7.52 15.01
C TYR A 214 -30.05 -7.57 13.66
N PHE A 215 -31.21 -8.21 13.60
CA PHE A 215 -32.03 -8.27 12.41
C PHE A 215 -33.52 -8.11 12.78
N LEU A 216 -34.19 -7.16 12.14
CA LEU A 216 -35.63 -7.02 12.17
C LEU A 216 -36.19 -7.58 10.86
N HIS A 217 -36.83 -8.72 10.89
CA HIS A 217 -37.43 -9.36 9.72
C HIS A 217 -38.94 -9.60 9.97
N LYS A 218 -39.75 -9.03 9.10
CA LYS A 218 -41.25 -9.15 9.20
C LYS A 218 -41.79 -8.77 10.58
N GLY A 219 -41.22 -7.72 11.19
CA GLY A 219 -41.63 -7.23 12.51
C GLY A 219 -41.11 -8.04 13.71
N VAL A 220 -40.30 -9.07 13.48
CA VAL A 220 -39.67 -9.87 14.55
C VAL A 220 -38.18 -9.53 14.67
N GLU A 221 -37.78 -9.11 15.87
CA GLU A 221 -36.41 -8.83 16.21
C GLU A 221 -35.62 -10.10 16.55
N ARG A 222 -34.38 -10.16 16.08
CA ARG A 222 -33.44 -11.25 16.35
C ARG A 222 -32.08 -10.68 16.67
N TYR A 223 -31.49 -11.21 17.72
CA TYR A 223 -30.15 -10.81 18.19
C TYR A 223 -29.22 -12.01 18.12
N ALA A 224 -27.98 -11.77 17.73
CA ALA A 224 -26.90 -12.74 17.79
C ALA A 224 -25.68 -12.08 18.40
N PHE A 225 -24.99 -12.81 19.26
CA PHE A 225 -23.75 -12.36 19.90
C PHE A 225 -22.69 -13.44 19.75
N GLU A 226 -21.45 -13.02 19.61
CA GLU A 226 -20.31 -13.94 19.65
C GLU A 226 -20.29 -14.65 21.01
N TYR A 227 -20.12 -15.96 20.96
CA TYR A 227 -20.02 -16.81 22.15
C TYR A 227 -18.64 -17.40 22.25
#